data_409e4dbfb96e5a69cf9526c3f0d2898c
#
_entry.id   409e4dbfb96e5a69cf9526c3f0d2898c
#
_cell.length_a   1.000
_cell.length_b   1.000
_cell.length_c   1.000
_cell.angle_alpha   90.00
_cell.angle_beta   90.00
_cell.angle_gamma   90.00
#
_symmetry.space_group_name_H-M   'P 1'
#
loop_
_entity.id
_entity.type
_entity.pdbx_description
1 polymer ?
#
loop_
_entity_poly.entity_id
_entity_poly.type
_entity_poly.pdbx_seq_one_letter_code
_entity_poly.pdbx_strand_id
1 'polypeptide(L)'
;GAAGRIKFNALLENNVLRNLTNFNLVSADLSLDVDMSFLRGKNKISSATIHNFQIGLNKMRGSVKLEENGIYHAKFFGPHLNINQIMSDTLHSNELQEPYFIEANFDDVFLWDLPPIKETALTIKNFGQYKSNMKLSGNVGNKPLKISSWLNDEVREFRLSARDAGQILQGFEITDSISDGLLKIDGKITGTGLKEVTKTNILIENFGVKDAPLFTQILNATSLVGLVNTLRGKGIRFQTLRADVDFTPNKIEIKNSFASGTSLGVSTEGAIDRNSDQISIKGMIVPAYILNRIIDQIPVVGRILTGGKKEGLLAAEYLISGTRDEPEVSVNPLTAFTPGFLRAFVKATRKPLE
;
A
#
# COMPACT_ATOMS: atom_id res chain seq x y z
N GLY A 1 -23.11 12.42 -28.25
CA GLY A 1 -21.71 12.06 -28.45
C GLY A 1 -20.97 13.20 -29.13
N ALA A 2 -19.76 13.48 -28.73
CA ALA A 2 -18.91 14.48 -29.38
C ALA A 2 -18.52 13.97 -30.78
N ALA A 3 -18.59 14.86 -31.80
CA ALA A 3 -18.17 14.52 -33.16
C ALA A 3 -16.63 14.31 -33.18
N GLY A 4 -16.20 13.19 -33.74
CA GLY A 4 -14.77 12.87 -33.92
C GLY A 4 -14.38 12.92 -35.40
N ARG A 5 -13.09 13.11 -35.67
CA ARG A 5 -12.51 13.03 -37.01
C ARG A 5 -11.51 11.89 -37.05
N ILE A 6 -11.59 11.06 -38.10
CA ILE A 6 -10.66 9.98 -38.36
C ILE A 6 -10.02 10.20 -39.74
N LYS A 7 -8.69 10.05 -39.81
CA LYS A 7 -7.92 10.01 -41.06
C LYS A 7 -6.96 8.84 -40.99
N PHE A 8 -6.74 8.14 -42.08
CA PHE A 8 -5.76 7.08 -42.16
C PHE A 8 -5.40 6.74 -43.62
N ASN A 9 -4.28 6.07 -43.80
CA ASN A 9 -3.91 5.39 -45.02
C ASN A 9 -3.85 3.89 -44.75
N ALA A 10 -4.48 3.09 -45.60
CA ALA A 10 -4.49 1.65 -45.47
C ALA A 10 -3.82 0.98 -46.66
N LEU A 11 -2.90 0.05 -46.40
CA LEU A 11 -2.33 -0.85 -47.40
C LEU A 11 -2.98 -2.23 -47.24
N LEU A 12 -3.64 -2.68 -48.32
CA LEU A 12 -4.22 -4.02 -48.39
C LEU A 12 -3.38 -4.87 -49.34
N GLU A 13 -3.15 -6.12 -48.98
CA GLU A 13 -2.51 -7.14 -49.81
C GLU A 13 -3.41 -8.37 -49.84
N ASN A 14 -3.89 -8.75 -51.02
CA ASN A 14 -4.86 -9.83 -51.21
C ASN A 14 -6.11 -9.67 -50.34
N ASN A 15 -6.72 -8.47 -50.26
CA ASN A 15 -7.86 -8.08 -49.44
C ASN A 15 -7.64 -8.21 -47.94
N VAL A 16 -6.39 -8.33 -47.47
CA VAL A 16 -6.04 -8.36 -46.03
C VAL A 16 -5.28 -7.07 -45.66
N LEU A 17 -5.67 -6.43 -44.60
CA LEU A 17 -5.01 -5.23 -44.10
C LEU A 17 -3.58 -5.57 -43.65
N ARG A 18 -2.62 -4.82 -44.18
CA ARG A 18 -1.19 -4.99 -43.90
C ARG A 18 -0.65 -3.88 -43.03
N ASN A 19 -0.89 -2.67 -43.45
CA ASN A 19 -0.46 -1.49 -42.73
C ASN A 19 -1.59 -0.50 -42.65
N LEU A 20 -1.63 0.19 -41.52
CA LEU A 20 -2.45 1.36 -41.25
C LEU A 20 -1.49 2.45 -40.85
N THR A 21 -1.30 3.48 -41.69
CA THR A 21 -0.38 4.57 -41.44
C THR A 21 -1.09 5.90 -41.33
N ASN A 22 -0.52 6.84 -40.57
CA ASN A 22 -1.13 8.13 -40.28
C ASN A 22 -2.58 7.98 -39.74
N PHE A 23 -2.83 6.92 -38.96
CA PHE A 23 -4.12 6.77 -38.30
C PHE A 23 -4.24 7.85 -37.23
N ASN A 24 -5.04 8.85 -37.53
CA ASN A 24 -5.26 9.99 -36.65
C ASN A 24 -6.75 10.05 -36.28
N LEU A 25 -7.04 9.89 -34.99
CA LEU A 25 -8.36 10.04 -34.41
C LEU A 25 -8.32 11.23 -33.45
N VAL A 26 -9.24 12.17 -33.63
CA VAL A 26 -9.40 13.31 -32.73
C VAL A 26 -10.86 13.48 -32.38
N SER A 27 -11.16 13.49 -31.08
CA SER A 27 -12.46 13.88 -30.53
C SER A 27 -12.26 14.82 -29.36
N ALA A 28 -13.32 15.22 -28.62
CA ALA A 28 -13.19 16.18 -27.52
C ALA A 28 -12.15 15.79 -26.46
N ASP A 29 -12.14 14.48 -26.07
CA ASP A 29 -11.34 13.99 -24.94
C ASP A 29 -10.29 12.95 -25.34
N LEU A 30 -10.26 12.55 -26.65
CA LEU A 30 -9.35 11.52 -27.15
C LEU A 30 -8.60 12.02 -28.38
N SER A 31 -7.29 11.91 -28.35
CA SER A 31 -6.42 12.09 -29.50
C SER A 31 -5.49 10.89 -29.63
N LEU A 32 -5.49 10.26 -30.81
CA LEU A 32 -4.63 9.12 -31.11
C LEU A 32 -3.99 9.36 -32.49
N ASP A 33 -2.66 9.21 -32.53
CA ASP A 33 -1.88 9.22 -33.76
C ASP A 33 -0.96 7.99 -33.74
N VAL A 34 -1.18 7.04 -34.67
CA VAL A 34 -0.52 5.74 -34.65
C VAL A 34 -0.29 5.17 -36.05
N ASP A 35 0.84 4.52 -36.23
CA ASP A 35 1.14 3.65 -37.34
C ASP A 35 1.09 2.19 -36.88
N MET A 36 0.43 1.31 -37.62
CA MET A 36 0.27 -0.11 -37.27
C MET A 36 0.62 -1.01 -38.45
N SER A 37 1.24 -2.14 -38.16
CA SER A 37 1.46 -3.24 -39.11
C SER A 37 0.80 -4.51 -38.60
N PHE A 38 0.31 -5.36 -39.49
CA PHE A 38 -0.43 -6.57 -39.17
C PHE A 38 0.29 -7.82 -39.69
N LEU A 39 0.19 -8.93 -38.98
CA LEU A 39 0.70 -10.22 -39.40
C LEU A 39 -0.04 -10.72 -40.66
N ARG A 40 0.68 -11.42 -41.56
CA ARG A 40 0.10 -12.03 -42.75
C ARG A 40 -0.98 -13.03 -42.40
N GLY A 41 -2.19 -12.82 -43.00
CA GLY A 41 -3.32 -13.72 -42.83
C GLY A 41 -3.93 -13.79 -41.43
N LYS A 42 -3.62 -12.84 -40.55
CA LYS A 42 -4.15 -12.76 -39.20
C LYS A 42 -4.53 -11.31 -38.89
N ASN A 43 -5.68 -11.12 -38.24
CA ASN A 43 -6.09 -9.81 -37.68
C ASN A 43 -5.34 -9.53 -36.37
N LYS A 44 -3.98 -9.58 -36.43
CA LYS A 44 -3.12 -9.43 -35.27
C LYS A 44 -2.05 -8.40 -35.57
N ILE A 45 -1.89 -7.44 -34.69
CA ILE A 45 -0.87 -6.39 -34.80
C ILE A 45 0.51 -7.05 -34.66
N SER A 46 1.41 -6.80 -35.62
CA SER A 46 2.81 -7.19 -35.55
C SER A 46 3.68 -6.09 -34.93
N SER A 47 3.34 -4.83 -35.23
CA SER A 47 3.98 -3.66 -34.60
C SER A 47 3.06 -2.45 -34.65
N ALA A 48 3.25 -1.54 -33.69
CA ALA A 48 2.63 -0.23 -33.69
C ALA A 48 3.63 0.82 -33.20
N THR A 49 3.57 2.01 -33.79
CA THR A 49 4.28 3.20 -33.32
C THR A 49 3.24 4.23 -32.95
N ILE A 50 3.16 4.59 -31.68
CA ILE A 50 2.23 5.57 -31.13
C ILE A 50 2.95 6.91 -31.05
N HIS A 51 2.62 7.82 -31.96
CA HIS A 51 3.19 9.16 -32.03
C HIS A 51 2.59 10.08 -30.98
N ASN A 52 1.28 9.92 -30.74
CA ASN A 52 0.53 10.61 -29.68
C ASN A 52 -0.65 9.76 -29.24
N PHE A 53 -0.81 9.62 -27.96
CA PHE A 53 -2.05 9.14 -27.33
C PHE A 53 -2.38 10.08 -26.18
N GLN A 54 -3.60 10.59 -26.19
CA GLN A 54 -4.10 11.41 -25.09
C GLN A 54 -5.56 11.09 -24.84
N ILE A 55 -5.88 10.79 -23.56
CA ILE A 55 -7.23 10.63 -23.06
C ILE A 55 -7.28 11.13 -21.61
N GLY A 56 -8.12 12.13 -21.35
CA GLY A 56 -8.12 12.80 -20.04
C GLY A 56 -6.72 13.28 -19.66
N LEU A 57 -6.24 12.88 -18.48
CA LEU A 57 -4.89 13.18 -18.00
C LEU A 57 -3.80 12.31 -18.63
N ASN A 58 -4.16 11.18 -19.24
CA ASN A 58 -3.18 10.27 -19.83
C ASN A 58 -2.62 10.87 -21.11
N LYS A 59 -1.30 11.01 -21.18
CA LYS A 59 -0.60 11.48 -22.36
C LYS A 59 0.68 10.71 -22.54
N MET A 60 0.80 9.98 -23.66
CA MET A 60 1.94 9.13 -23.93
C MET A 60 2.24 8.96 -25.42
N ARG A 61 3.44 8.49 -25.68
CA ARG A 61 3.92 7.98 -26.97
C ARG A 61 4.65 6.67 -26.73
N GLY A 62 4.86 5.90 -27.78
CA GLY A 62 5.57 4.63 -27.58
C GLY A 62 5.55 3.73 -28.77
N SER A 63 5.90 2.48 -28.53
CA SER A 63 5.90 1.43 -29.57
C SER A 63 5.49 0.10 -28.96
N VAL A 64 4.88 -0.72 -29.80
CA VAL A 64 4.53 -2.11 -29.50
C VAL A 64 5.07 -2.97 -30.62
N LYS A 65 5.70 -4.09 -30.30
CA LYS A 65 6.22 -5.06 -31.26
C LYS A 65 5.95 -6.48 -30.79
N LEU A 66 5.44 -7.31 -31.68
CA LEU A 66 5.34 -8.74 -31.45
C LEU A 66 6.68 -9.39 -31.80
N GLU A 67 7.32 -9.98 -30.81
CA GLU A 67 8.58 -10.70 -30.97
C GLU A 67 8.34 -12.11 -31.57
N GLU A 68 9.40 -12.74 -32.08
CA GLU A 68 9.35 -14.09 -32.72
C GLU A 68 8.82 -15.16 -31.75
N ASN A 69 9.06 -14.99 -30.44
CA ASN A 69 8.59 -15.88 -29.37
C ASN A 69 7.10 -15.70 -29.02
N GLY A 70 6.37 -14.82 -29.74
CA GLY A 70 4.96 -14.55 -29.51
C GLY A 70 4.64 -13.60 -28.36
N ILE A 71 5.65 -12.95 -27.78
CA ILE A 71 5.47 -11.98 -26.68
C ILE A 71 5.41 -10.56 -27.27
N TYR A 72 4.43 -9.78 -26.84
CA TYR A 72 4.40 -8.36 -27.16
C TYR A 72 5.37 -7.59 -26.28
N HIS A 73 6.28 -6.86 -26.90
CA HIS A 73 7.16 -5.92 -26.22
C HIS A 73 6.68 -4.50 -26.48
N ALA A 74 6.31 -3.77 -25.40
CA ALA A 74 5.81 -2.41 -25.48
C ALA A 74 6.70 -1.46 -24.68
N LYS A 75 6.93 -0.26 -25.24
CA LYS A 75 7.66 0.83 -24.59
C LYS A 75 6.81 2.09 -24.64
N PHE A 76 6.57 2.71 -23.48
CA PHE A 76 5.78 3.92 -23.37
C PHE A 76 6.55 5.03 -22.65
N PHE A 77 6.33 6.26 -23.07
CA PHE A 77 6.91 7.45 -22.48
C PHE A 77 5.86 8.56 -22.47
N GLY A 78 5.82 9.36 -21.43
CA GLY A 78 4.92 10.50 -21.42
C GLY A 78 5.03 11.35 -20.18
N PRO A 79 4.43 12.54 -20.22
CA PRO A 79 4.40 13.41 -19.05
C PRO A 79 3.47 12.87 -17.96
N HIS A 80 2.33 12.28 -18.32
CA HIS A 80 1.31 11.92 -17.33
C HIS A 80 0.68 10.55 -17.60
N LEU A 81 0.55 9.74 -16.54
CA LEU A 81 -0.20 8.48 -16.51
C LEU A 81 -1.10 8.43 -15.29
N ASN A 82 -2.41 8.32 -15.50
CA ASN A 82 -3.40 8.08 -14.43
C ASN A 82 -3.77 6.60 -14.41
N ILE A 83 -3.19 5.86 -13.45
CA ILE A 83 -3.41 4.42 -13.31
C ILE A 83 -4.84 4.14 -12.81
N ASN A 84 -5.45 5.02 -12.01
CA ASN A 84 -6.80 4.84 -11.50
C ASN A 84 -7.82 4.68 -12.63
N GLN A 85 -7.67 5.48 -13.70
CA GLN A 85 -8.54 5.40 -14.88
C GLN A 85 -8.37 4.08 -15.64
N ILE A 86 -7.13 3.58 -15.73
CA ILE A 86 -6.84 2.32 -16.44
C ILE A 86 -7.34 1.11 -15.64
N MET A 87 -7.19 1.14 -14.32
CA MET A 87 -7.61 0.03 -13.45
C MET A 87 -9.13 -0.15 -13.43
N SER A 88 -9.91 0.93 -13.52
CA SER A 88 -11.38 0.86 -13.55
C SER A 88 -11.90 0.10 -14.76
N ASP A 89 -11.20 0.20 -15.90
CA ASP A 89 -11.65 -0.36 -17.17
C ASP A 89 -11.16 -1.81 -17.41
N THR A 90 -10.03 -2.20 -16.79
CA THR A 90 -9.39 -3.52 -17.02
C THR A 90 -9.87 -4.64 -16.09
N LEU A 91 -10.51 -4.33 -14.97
CA LEU A 91 -11.00 -5.33 -14.01
C LEU A 91 -12.15 -6.23 -14.53
N HIS A 92 -12.70 -5.97 -15.71
CA HIS A 92 -13.87 -6.65 -16.26
C HIS A 92 -13.59 -7.56 -17.47
N SER A 93 -12.34 -7.70 -17.94
CA SER A 93 -12.03 -8.56 -19.08
C SER A 93 -11.54 -9.94 -18.63
N ASN A 94 -12.40 -10.96 -18.78
CA ASN A 94 -12.07 -12.38 -18.58
C ASN A 94 -11.35 -13.03 -19.78
N GLU A 95 -10.83 -12.25 -20.72
CA GLU A 95 -10.15 -12.80 -21.89
C GLU A 95 -8.74 -13.27 -21.55
N LEU A 96 -8.36 -14.40 -22.12
CA LEU A 96 -6.99 -14.94 -22.07
C LEU A 96 -6.04 -13.88 -22.66
N GLN A 97 -5.34 -13.17 -21.79
CA GLN A 97 -4.41 -12.15 -22.23
C GLN A 97 -3.16 -12.79 -22.84
N GLU A 98 -2.80 -12.34 -24.02
CA GLU A 98 -1.55 -12.72 -24.62
C GLU A 98 -0.36 -12.27 -23.75
N PRO A 99 0.79 -13.01 -23.78
CA PRO A 99 1.95 -12.59 -23.00
C PRO A 99 2.53 -11.27 -23.51
N TYR A 100 2.90 -10.40 -22.58
CA TYR A 100 3.51 -9.11 -22.92
C TYR A 100 4.57 -8.67 -21.90
N PHE A 101 5.46 -7.83 -22.39
CA PHE A 101 6.45 -7.12 -21.59
C PHE A 101 6.31 -5.61 -21.86
N ILE A 102 6.02 -4.85 -20.82
CA ILE A 102 5.86 -3.39 -20.88
C ILE A 102 6.98 -2.72 -20.10
N GLU A 103 7.64 -1.77 -20.70
CA GLU A 103 8.54 -0.81 -20.08
C GLU A 103 7.94 0.58 -20.27
N ALA A 104 7.77 1.33 -19.19
CA ALA A 104 7.18 2.66 -19.27
C ALA A 104 7.91 3.65 -18.35
N ASN A 105 8.07 4.89 -18.84
CA ASN A 105 8.65 5.98 -18.08
C ASN A 105 7.75 7.20 -18.21
N PHE A 106 7.37 7.78 -17.06
CA PHE A 106 6.48 8.93 -16.98
C PHE A 106 7.05 9.96 -16.01
N ASP A 107 6.83 11.25 -16.34
CA ASP A 107 7.23 12.33 -15.45
C ASP A 107 6.38 12.31 -14.17
N ASP A 108 5.05 12.14 -14.32
CA ASP A 108 4.09 12.03 -13.22
C ASP A 108 3.16 10.82 -13.41
N VAL A 109 3.03 10.01 -12.37
CA VAL A 109 2.04 8.93 -12.31
C VAL A 109 1.06 9.19 -11.17
N PHE A 110 -0.23 9.17 -11.47
CA PHE A 110 -1.32 9.35 -10.51
C PHE A 110 -1.87 7.99 -10.11
N LEU A 111 -1.85 7.71 -8.82
CA LEU A 111 -2.27 6.44 -8.22
C LEU A 111 -2.98 6.72 -6.90
N TRP A 112 -4.27 6.36 -6.79
CA TRP A 112 -5.16 6.70 -5.67
C TRP A 112 -5.08 8.20 -5.34
N ASP A 113 -5.08 8.56 -4.08
CA ASP A 113 -4.94 9.94 -3.61
C ASP A 113 -3.50 10.31 -3.20
N LEU A 114 -2.54 9.51 -3.65
CA LEU A 114 -1.12 9.86 -3.50
C LEU A 114 -0.81 11.16 -4.26
N PRO A 115 0.09 11.99 -3.72
CA PRO A 115 0.74 13.01 -4.54
C PRO A 115 1.36 12.36 -5.78
N PRO A 116 1.45 13.06 -6.92
CA PRO A 116 2.02 12.49 -8.13
C PRO A 116 3.36 11.79 -7.87
N ILE A 117 3.48 10.54 -8.31
CA ILE A 117 4.73 9.79 -8.25
C ILE A 117 5.59 10.27 -9.41
N LYS A 118 6.63 11.02 -9.10
CA LYS A 118 7.50 11.65 -10.09
C LYS A 118 8.59 10.72 -10.59
N GLU A 119 9.07 10.97 -11.82
CA GLU A 119 10.19 10.25 -12.43
C GLU A 119 9.96 8.73 -12.38
N THR A 120 8.75 8.32 -12.75
CA THR A 120 8.30 6.94 -12.57
C THR A 120 8.81 6.03 -13.68
N ALA A 121 9.48 4.97 -13.29
CA ALA A 121 9.78 3.82 -14.15
C ALA A 121 8.88 2.64 -13.77
N LEU A 122 8.17 2.09 -14.75
CA LEU A 122 7.25 0.96 -14.61
C LEU A 122 7.68 -0.18 -15.53
N THR A 123 7.73 -1.39 -15.00
CA THR A 123 7.93 -2.61 -15.77
C THR A 123 6.83 -3.61 -15.44
N ILE A 124 6.17 -4.16 -16.47
CA ILE A 124 5.16 -5.21 -16.30
C ILE A 124 5.53 -6.37 -17.23
N LYS A 125 5.61 -7.59 -16.69
CA LYS A 125 5.77 -8.83 -17.42
C LYS A 125 4.54 -9.69 -17.19
N ASN A 126 3.77 -9.95 -18.23
CA ASN A 126 2.64 -10.86 -18.20
C ASN A 126 3.00 -12.13 -18.97
N PHE A 127 2.88 -13.27 -18.30
CA PHE A 127 3.16 -14.60 -18.88
C PHE A 127 1.89 -15.31 -19.38
N GLY A 128 0.78 -14.60 -19.50
CA GLY A 128 -0.54 -15.15 -19.80
C GLY A 128 -1.25 -15.67 -18.52
N GLN A 129 -2.55 -15.95 -18.63
CA GLN A 129 -3.38 -16.52 -17.56
C GLN A 129 -3.21 -15.83 -16.19
N TYR A 130 -3.25 -14.50 -16.13
CA TYR A 130 -3.11 -13.68 -14.91
C TYR A 130 -1.75 -13.75 -14.20
N LYS A 131 -0.73 -14.32 -14.85
CA LYS A 131 0.63 -14.43 -14.31
C LYS A 131 1.43 -13.18 -14.68
N SER A 132 1.35 -12.14 -13.87
CA SER A 132 2.09 -10.89 -14.12
C SER A 132 3.02 -10.53 -12.96
N ASN A 133 4.20 -10.04 -13.33
CA ASN A 133 5.13 -9.40 -12.41
C ASN A 133 5.19 -7.92 -12.72
N MET A 134 5.19 -7.09 -11.70
CA MET A 134 5.23 -5.63 -11.82
C MET A 134 6.34 -5.05 -10.95
N LYS A 135 7.01 -4.04 -11.47
CA LYS A 135 7.92 -3.18 -10.69
C LYS A 135 7.64 -1.72 -11.04
N LEU A 136 7.45 -0.91 -10.03
CA LEU A 136 7.30 0.54 -10.13
C LEU A 136 8.32 1.18 -9.21
N SER A 137 9.00 2.19 -9.69
CA SER A 137 9.88 3.04 -8.89
C SER A 137 9.71 4.49 -9.29
N GLY A 138 9.73 5.39 -8.33
CA GLY A 138 9.60 6.83 -8.52
C GLY A 138 9.75 7.56 -7.21
N ASN A 139 9.34 8.83 -7.17
CA ASN A 139 9.45 9.68 -5.99
C ASN A 139 8.08 10.25 -5.62
N VAL A 140 7.66 10.12 -4.36
CA VAL A 140 6.51 10.83 -3.79
C VAL A 140 7.07 12.04 -3.02
N GLY A 141 6.72 13.25 -3.47
CA GLY A 141 7.49 14.43 -3.09
C GLY A 141 8.94 14.30 -3.57
N ASN A 142 9.90 14.37 -2.64
CA ASN A 142 11.32 14.17 -2.94
C ASN A 142 11.86 12.86 -2.35
N LYS A 143 10.98 11.91 -1.98
CA LYS A 143 11.34 10.69 -1.27
C LYS A 143 11.02 9.46 -2.12
N PRO A 144 11.94 8.48 -2.25
CA PRO A 144 11.74 7.33 -3.11
C PRO A 144 10.61 6.43 -2.65
N LEU A 145 9.84 5.95 -3.63
CA LEU A 145 8.83 4.90 -3.53
C LEU A 145 9.20 3.76 -4.48
N LYS A 146 9.09 2.51 -4.01
CA LYS A 146 9.22 1.30 -4.82
C LYS A 146 8.07 0.37 -4.50
N ILE A 147 7.43 -0.15 -5.54
CA ILE A 147 6.39 -1.17 -5.47
C ILE A 147 6.79 -2.31 -6.39
N SER A 148 6.68 -3.52 -5.94
CA SER A 148 6.88 -4.70 -6.77
C SER A 148 5.87 -5.79 -6.42
N SER A 149 5.39 -6.51 -7.43
CA SER A 149 4.61 -7.72 -7.23
C SER A 149 5.09 -8.80 -8.19
N TRP A 150 5.02 -10.06 -7.74
CA TRP A 150 5.40 -11.23 -8.54
C TRP A 150 4.57 -12.43 -8.14
N LEU A 151 4.47 -13.37 -9.05
CA LEU A 151 3.83 -14.64 -8.79
C LEU A 151 4.89 -15.66 -8.37
N ASN A 152 4.65 -16.30 -7.23
CA ASN A 152 5.43 -17.42 -6.72
C ASN A 152 4.49 -18.61 -6.58
N ASP A 153 4.57 -19.57 -7.49
CA ASP A 153 3.58 -20.63 -7.70
C ASP A 153 2.18 -20.04 -7.96
N GLU A 154 1.22 -20.27 -7.07
CA GLU A 154 -0.13 -19.72 -7.14
C GLU A 154 -0.36 -18.52 -6.21
N VAL A 155 0.68 -18.10 -5.48
CA VAL A 155 0.63 -17.01 -4.51
C VAL A 155 1.18 -15.74 -5.15
N ARG A 156 0.40 -14.68 -5.18
CA ARG A 156 0.90 -13.36 -5.55
C ARG A 156 1.56 -12.71 -4.35
N GLU A 157 2.83 -12.45 -4.46
CA GLU A 157 3.59 -11.71 -3.46
C GLU A 157 3.77 -10.25 -3.91
N PHE A 158 3.84 -9.34 -2.95
CA PHE A 158 4.14 -7.94 -3.23
C PHE A 158 5.00 -7.32 -2.14
N ARG A 159 5.74 -6.30 -2.52
CA ARG A 159 6.53 -5.47 -1.62
C ARG A 159 6.33 -4.01 -1.96
N LEU A 160 6.13 -3.19 -0.93
CA LEU A 160 6.15 -1.74 -1.01
C LEU A 160 7.23 -1.21 -0.06
N SER A 161 8.03 -0.26 -0.52
CA SER A 161 8.97 0.47 0.33
C SER A 161 8.94 1.96 -0.01
N ALA A 162 8.84 2.80 1.03
CA ALA A 162 8.81 4.25 0.89
C ALA A 162 9.60 4.92 2.01
N ARG A 163 10.14 6.10 1.76
CA ARG A 163 10.85 6.90 2.78
C ARG A 163 9.96 7.93 3.48
N ASP A 164 8.66 7.92 3.19
CA ASP A 164 7.65 8.72 3.88
C ASP A 164 6.40 7.88 4.12
N ALA A 165 6.35 7.23 5.28
CA ALA A 165 5.19 6.44 5.66
C ALA A 165 3.92 7.30 5.75
N GLY A 166 4.05 8.52 6.28
CA GLY A 166 2.92 9.43 6.43
C GLY A 166 2.22 9.75 5.12
N GLN A 167 2.97 10.18 4.10
CA GLN A 167 2.39 10.48 2.79
C GLN A 167 1.75 9.26 2.13
N ILE A 168 2.36 8.09 2.27
CA ILE A 168 1.82 6.85 1.69
C ILE A 168 0.53 6.45 2.40
N LEU A 169 0.50 6.43 3.73
CA LEU A 169 -0.68 6.03 4.50
C LEU A 169 -1.84 7.01 4.33
N GLN A 170 -1.55 8.32 4.20
CA GLN A 170 -2.53 9.34 3.90
C GLN A 170 -3.12 9.15 2.49
N GLY A 171 -2.28 8.94 1.48
CA GLY A 171 -2.74 8.75 0.10
C GLY A 171 -3.48 7.44 -0.13
N PHE A 172 -3.35 6.45 0.77
CA PHE A 172 -4.18 5.24 0.82
C PHE A 172 -5.41 5.40 1.73
N GLU A 173 -5.67 6.60 2.26
CA GLU A 173 -6.77 6.90 3.19
C GLU A 173 -6.75 6.02 4.47
N ILE A 174 -5.56 5.56 4.89
CA ILE A 174 -5.41 4.72 6.10
C ILE A 174 -5.38 5.60 7.34
N THR A 175 -4.55 6.66 7.34
CA THR A 175 -4.45 7.63 8.43
C THR A 175 -3.66 8.86 8.00
N ASP A 176 -4.03 10.01 8.54
CA ASP A 176 -3.33 11.30 8.46
C ASP A 176 -2.50 11.61 9.71
N SER A 177 -2.63 10.78 10.74
CA SER A 177 -1.97 10.99 12.03
C SER A 177 -0.51 10.58 12.06
N ILE A 178 0.00 9.88 11.03
CA ILE A 178 1.40 9.47 10.91
C ILE A 178 2.17 10.48 10.07
N SER A 179 3.37 10.84 10.49
CA SER A 179 4.28 11.72 9.77
C SER A 179 5.66 11.10 9.64
N ASP A 180 6.30 11.34 8.49
CA ASP A 180 7.63 10.79 8.17
C ASP A 180 7.67 9.25 8.21
N GLY A 181 8.86 8.70 8.41
CA GLY A 181 9.13 7.29 8.64
C GLY A 181 9.46 6.50 7.39
N LEU A 182 10.27 5.45 7.59
CA LEU A 182 10.54 4.44 6.58
C LEU A 182 9.44 3.38 6.62
N LEU A 183 8.72 3.19 5.52
CA LEU A 183 7.68 2.18 5.38
C LEU A 183 8.20 1.00 4.58
N LYS A 184 7.97 -0.21 5.08
CA LYS A 184 8.11 -1.47 4.34
C LYS A 184 6.85 -2.30 4.57
N ILE A 185 6.27 -2.79 3.49
CA ILE A 185 5.14 -3.72 3.51
C ILE A 185 5.53 -4.91 2.64
N ASP A 186 5.54 -6.09 3.20
CA ASP A 186 5.62 -7.36 2.47
C ASP A 186 4.26 -8.05 2.57
N GLY A 187 3.72 -8.53 1.47
CA GLY A 187 2.40 -9.14 1.45
C GLY A 187 2.29 -10.34 0.52
N LYS A 188 1.31 -11.19 0.83
CA LYS A 188 0.94 -12.38 0.06
C LYS A 188 -0.57 -12.40 -0.15
N ILE A 189 -0.98 -12.55 -1.41
CA ILE A 189 -2.39 -12.64 -1.80
C ILE A 189 -2.65 -14.08 -2.22
N THR A 190 -3.65 -14.70 -1.62
CA THR A 190 -4.10 -16.07 -1.92
C THR A 190 -5.61 -16.06 -2.15
N GLY A 191 -6.10 -17.00 -2.96
CA GLY A 191 -7.52 -17.07 -3.33
C GLY A 191 -7.93 -16.01 -4.34
N THR A 192 -9.21 -15.94 -4.64
CA THR A 192 -9.81 -14.98 -5.58
C THR A 192 -11.21 -14.59 -5.14
N GLY A 193 -11.64 -13.36 -5.48
CA GLY A 193 -12.97 -12.85 -5.18
C GLY A 193 -13.28 -12.88 -3.67
N LEU A 194 -14.42 -13.45 -3.28
CA LEU A 194 -14.83 -13.51 -1.87
C LEU A 194 -13.94 -14.40 -0.97
N LYS A 195 -13.05 -15.21 -1.57
CA LYS A 195 -12.08 -16.06 -0.85
C LYS A 195 -10.67 -15.47 -0.85
N GLU A 196 -10.50 -14.26 -1.37
CA GLU A 196 -9.20 -13.60 -1.38
C GLU A 196 -8.77 -13.25 0.04
N VAL A 197 -7.52 -13.58 0.36
CA VAL A 197 -6.87 -13.23 1.62
C VAL A 197 -5.53 -12.61 1.32
N THR A 198 -5.35 -11.37 1.76
CA THR A 198 -4.07 -10.66 1.70
C THR A 198 -3.46 -10.61 3.10
N LYS A 199 -2.35 -11.31 3.28
CA LYS A 199 -1.57 -11.27 4.52
C LYS A 199 -0.41 -10.32 4.38
N THR A 200 -0.26 -9.39 5.31
CA THR A 200 0.80 -8.37 5.27
C THR A 200 1.63 -8.35 6.54
N ASN A 201 2.93 -8.08 6.36
CA ASN A 201 3.85 -7.69 7.42
C ASN A 201 4.23 -6.22 7.17
N ILE A 202 3.94 -5.37 8.11
CA ILE A 202 4.16 -3.92 8.03
C ILE A 202 5.27 -3.53 9.01
N LEU A 203 6.24 -2.77 8.52
CA LEU A 203 7.27 -2.14 9.33
C LEU A 203 7.30 -0.65 9.03
N ILE A 204 7.20 0.17 10.08
CA ILE A 204 7.45 1.60 10.00
C ILE A 204 8.56 1.96 10.98
N GLU A 205 9.59 2.67 10.52
CA GLU A 205 10.72 3.09 11.36
C GLU A 205 10.83 4.61 11.39
N ASN A 206 11.13 5.18 12.57
CA ASN A 206 11.42 6.60 12.80
C ASN A 206 10.28 7.56 12.35
N PHE A 207 9.09 7.31 12.82
CA PHE A 207 7.89 8.09 12.49
C PHE A 207 7.36 8.92 13.66
N GLY A 208 6.53 9.92 13.37
CA GLY A 208 5.78 10.70 14.35
C GLY A 208 4.30 10.35 14.32
N VAL A 209 3.64 10.44 15.47
CA VAL A 209 2.18 10.39 15.60
C VAL A 209 1.71 11.72 16.16
N LYS A 210 0.78 12.36 15.46
CA LYS A 210 0.21 13.66 15.80
C LYS A 210 -1.28 13.67 15.51
N ASP A 211 -2.02 14.49 16.26
CA ASP A 211 -3.45 14.73 16.03
C ASP A 211 -4.27 13.44 15.85
N ALA A 212 -4.02 12.44 16.72
CA ALA A 212 -4.69 11.13 16.73
C ALA A 212 -5.80 11.11 17.80
N PRO A 213 -7.10 11.32 17.45
CA PRO A 213 -8.18 11.48 18.42
C PRO A 213 -8.37 10.30 19.36
N LEU A 214 -8.41 9.07 18.83
CA LEU A 214 -8.55 7.85 19.64
C LEU A 214 -7.37 7.67 20.59
N PHE A 215 -6.16 7.91 20.09
CA PHE A 215 -4.96 7.83 20.92
C PHE A 215 -4.95 8.90 22.03
N THR A 216 -5.45 10.11 21.72
CA THR A 216 -5.67 11.17 22.71
C THR A 216 -6.61 10.73 23.82
N GLN A 217 -7.74 10.06 23.49
CA GLN A 217 -8.69 9.54 24.48
C GLN A 217 -8.03 8.50 25.38
N ILE A 218 -7.28 7.56 24.81
CA ILE A 218 -6.57 6.54 25.58
C ILE A 218 -5.53 7.19 26.53
N LEU A 219 -4.72 8.14 26.07
CA LEU A 219 -3.73 8.84 26.89
C LEU A 219 -4.39 9.65 28.03
N ASN A 220 -5.52 10.31 27.79
CA ASN A 220 -6.27 11.03 28.82
C ASN A 220 -6.79 10.07 29.89
N ALA A 221 -7.38 8.95 29.50
CA ALA A 221 -7.94 7.97 30.42
C ALA A 221 -6.85 7.26 31.27
N THR A 222 -5.60 7.21 30.76
CA THR A 222 -4.46 6.67 31.50
C THR A 222 -3.76 7.68 32.42
N SER A 223 -4.27 8.89 32.52
CA SER A 223 -3.63 10.00 33.27
C SER A 223 -2.26 10.39 32.73
N LEU A 224 -1.92 10.01 31.49
CA LEU A 224 -0.70 10.40 30.79
C LEU A 224 -0.83 11.78 30.11
N VAL A 225 -1.38 12.76 30.84
CA VAL A 225 -1.75 14.10 30.31
C VAL A 225 -0.56 14.83 29.70
N GLY A 226 0.66 14.63 30.23
CA GLY A 226 1.87 15.21 29.63
C GLY A 226 2.13 14.75 28.19
N LEU A 227 1.79 13.50 27.87
CA LEU A 227 1.91 12.97 26.51
C LEU A 227 0.81 13.49 25.58
N VAL A 228 -0.38 13.81 26.10
CA VAL A 228 -1.45 14.44 25.30
C VAL A 228 -1.01 15.80 24.78
N ASN A 229 -0.38 16.61 25.62
CA ASN A 229 0.13 17.91 25.18
C ASN A 229 1.24 17.75 24.12
N THR A 230 2.09 16.72 24.27
CA THR A 230 3.12 16.39 23.27
C THR A 230 2.47 15.93 21.95
N LEU A 231 1.44 15.07 22.00
CA LEU A 231 0.72 14.57 20.84
C LEU A 231 0.07 15.69 20.02
N ARG A 232 -0.58 16.65 20.71
CA ARG A 232 -1.22 17.83 20.07
C ARG A 232 -0.22 18.86 19.56
N GLY A 233 0.99 18.90 20.13
CA GLY A 233 2.05 19.86 19.77
C GLY A 233 3.04 19.30 18.76
N LYS A 234 4.14 18.76 19.27
CA LYS A 234 5.26 18.26 18.44
C LYS A 234 5.03 16.86 17.88
N GLY A 235 3.99 16.16 18.34
CA GLY A 235 3.77 14.75 18.09
C GLY A 235 4.62 13.83 19.00
N ILE A 236 4.20 12.58 19.09
CA ILE A 236 4.95 11.54 19.80
C ILE A 236 5.81 10.78 18.79
N ARG A 237 7.10 10.66 19.04
CA ARG A 237 8.04 9.95 18.17
C ARG A 237 8.11 8.48 18.55
N PHE A 238 7.99 7.63 17.52
CA PHE A 238 8.18 6.19 17.58
C PHE A 238 9.41 5.77 16.78
N GLN A 239 10.16 4.82 17.33
CA GLN A 239 11.32 4.25 16.66
C GLN A 239 10.90 3.16 15.68
N THR A 240 9.91 2.33 16.07
CA THR A 240 9.48 1.19 15.28
C THR A 240 8.00 0.90 15.51
N LEU A 241 7.28 0.57 14.43
CA LEU A 241 6.00 -0.12 14.45
C LEU A 241 6.14 -1.37 13.60
N ARG A 242 5.70 -2.50 14.15
CA ARG A 242 5.55 -3.78 13.42
C ARG A 242 4.11 -4.23 13.54
N ALA A 243 3.52 -4.67 12.44
CA ALA A 243 2.16 -5.19 12.45
C ALA A 243 2.01 -6.35 11.47
N ASP A 244 1.30 -7.40 11.89
CA ASP A 244 0.80 -8.48 11.04
C ASP A 244 -0.69 -8.21 10.82
N VAL A 245 -1.10 -7.96 9.57
CA VAL A 245 -2.49 -7.61 9.23
C VAL A 245 -2.98 -8.49 8.09
N ASP A 246 -4.11 -9.14 8.31
CA ASP A 246 -4.81 -9.89 7.27
C ASP A 246 -5.99 -9.07 6.75
N PHE A 247 -6.09 -8.95 5.42
CA PHE A 247 -7.21 -8.32 4.74
C PHE A 247 -8.01 -9.40 4.01
N THR A 248 -9.32 -9.36 4.20
CA THR A 248 -10.29 -10.12 3.41
C THR A 248 -11.33 -9.15 2.86
N PRO A 249 -12.19 -9.55 1.90
CA PRO A 249 -13.28 -8.69 1.44
C PRO A 249 -14.15 -8.15 2.57
N ASN A 250 -14.36 -8.93 3.63
CA ASN A 250 -15.30 -8.62 4.71
C ASN A 250 -14.64 -8.14 6.01
N LYS A 251 -13.31 -8.29 6.17
CA LYS A 251 -12.66 -8.06 7.47
C LYS A 251 -11.22 -7.59 7.31
N ILE A 252 -10.80 -6.67 8.16
CA ILE A 252 -9.40 -6.34 8.43
C ILE A 252 -9.07 -6.89 9.81
N GLU A 253 -8.05 -7.73 9.93
CA GLU A 253 -7.64 -8.36 11.18
C GLU A 253 -6.20 -8.01 11.53
N ILE A 254 -6.00 -7.31 12.63
CA ILE A 254 -4.70 -6.99 13.21
C ILE A 254 -4.36 -8.09 14.20
N LYS A 255 -3.41 -8.96 13.86
CA LYS A 255 -3.04 -10.12 14.69
C LYS A 255 -2.01 -9.77 15.74
N ASN A 256 -0.98 -9.04 15.33
CA ASN A 256 0.09 -8.61 16.20
C ASN A 256 0.52 -7.23 15.72
N SER A 257 0.33 -6.22 16.55
CA SER A 257 0.91 -4.90 16.28
C SER A 257 1.63 -4.41 17.53
N PHE A 258 2.81 -3.86 17.29
CA PHE A 258 3.62 -3.31 18.35
C PHE A 258 4.37 -2.09 17.86
N ALA A 259 4.18 -0.97 18.57
CA ALA A 259 4.94 0.26 18.36
C ALA A 259 5.78 0.58 19.60
N SER A 260 7.05 0.95 19.42
CA SER A 260 7.93 1.41 20.49
C SER A 260 8.48 2.79 20.18
N GLY A 261 8.48 3.64 21.18
CA GLY A 261 9.00 4.99 21.13
C GLY A 261 9.80 5.35 22.39
N THR A 262 10.34 6.57 22.42
CA THR A 262 11.11 7.09 23.56
C THR A 262 10.24 7.38 24.79
N SER A 263 8.94 7.56 24.60
CA SER A 263 8.00 7.92 25.68
C SER A 263 7.11 6.76 26.10
N LEU A 264 6.75 5.87 25.18
CA LEU A 264 5.85 4.74 25.44
C LEU A 264 5.96 3.64 24.38
N GLY A 265 5.44 2.46 24.73
CA GLY A 265 5.13 1.37 23.82
C GLY A 265 3.63 1.12 23.74
N VAL A 266 3.17 0.67 22.58
CA VAL A 266 1.76 0.36 22.30
C VAL A 266 1.67 -0.99 21.62
N SER A 267 0.82 -1.87 22.10
CA SER A 267 0.42 -3.07 21.38
C SER A 267 -1.05 -2.95 20.95
N THR A 268 -1.39 -3.58 19.83
CA THR A 268 -2.74 -3.55 19.27
C THR A 268 -3.04 -4.91 18.64
N GLU A 269 -4.24 -5.45 18.91
CA GLU A 269 -4.80 -6.59 18.19
C GLU A 269 -6.32 -6.43 18.07
N GLY A 270 -6.93 -7.07 17.10
CA GLY A 270 -8.38 -7.00 16.90
C GLY A 270 -8.79 -6.99 15.45
N ALA A 271 -10.00 -6.52 15.20
CA ALA A 271 -10.55 -6.55 13.85
C ALA A 271 -11.54 -5.41 13.58
N ILE A 272 -11.70 -5.11 12.30
CA ILE A 272 -12.71 -4.24 11.74
C ILE A 272 -13.53 -5.06 10.74
N ASP A 273 -14.83 -5.17 10.96
CA ASP A 273 -15.76 -5.76 10.00
C ASP A 273 -16.11 -4.71 8.93
N ARG A 274 -15.85 -5.03 7.67
CA ARG A 274 -16.02 -4.10 6.54
C ARG A 274 -17.47 -3.99 6.06
N ASN A 275 -18.34 -4.92 6.45
CA ASN A 275 -19.74 -4.90 6.07
C ASN A 275 -20.58 -4.10 7.05
N SER A 276 -20.30 -4.21 8.35
CA SER A 276 -21.01 -3.54 9.43
C SER A 276 -20.26 -2.34 10.01
N ASP A 277 -19.04 -2.07 9.53
CA ASP A 277 -18.11 -1.06 10.05
C ASP A 277 -17.80 -1.18 11.57
N GLN A 278 -18.12 -2.34 12.17
CA GLN A 278 -17.87 -2.60 13.56
C GLN A 278 -16.40 -2.76 13.87
N ILE A 279 -15.93 -2.07 14.91
CA ILE A 279 -14.58 -2.13 15.44
C ILE A 279 -14.56 -2.99 16.70
N SER A 280 -13.58 -3.88 16.80
CA SER A 280 -13.26 -4.61 18.04
C SER A 280 -11.74 -4.70 18.13
N ILE A 281 -11.12 -3.70 18.74
CA ILE A 281 -9.68 -3.56 18.88
C ILE A 281 -9.34 -3.45 20.36
N LYS A 282 -8.35 -4.20 20.82
CA LYS A 282 -7.79 -4.11 22.16
C LYS A 282 -6.27 -3.98 22.09
N GLY A 283 -5.71 -3.45 23.16
CA GLY A 283 -4.27 -3.31 23.24
C GLY A 283 -3.83 -2.77 24.58
N MET A 284 -2.54 -2.47 24.66
CA MET A 284 -1.94 -1.95 25.89
C MET A 284 -1.02 -0.79 25.60
N ILE A 285 -1.00 0.16 26.52
CA ILE A 285 0.00 1.24 26.57
C ILE A 285 0.90 1.03 27.77
N VAL A 286 2.20 1.13 27.53
CA VAL A 286 3.24 0.96 28.53
C VAL A 286 4.21 2.14 28.46
N PRO A 287 4.42 2.91 29.54
CA PRO A 287 5.43 3.96 29.56
C PRO A 287 6.86 3.43 29.28
N ALA A 288 7.68 4.20 28.57
CA ALA A 288 9.02 3.75 28.12
C ALA A 288 9.97 3.39 29.28
N TYR A 289 9.88 4.07 30.42
CA TYR A 289 10.72 3.76 31.57
C TYR A 289 10.50 2.34 32.12
N ILE A 290 9.30 1.76 31.87
CA ILE A 290 8.99 0.38 32.24
C ILE A 290 9.57 -0.57 31.19
N LEU A 291 9.47 -0.21 29.88
CA LEU A 291 10.03 -1.00 28.80
C LEU A 291 11.53 -1.22 28.97
N ASN A 292 12.27 -0.15 29.27
CA ASN A 292 13.72 -0.21 29.45
C ASN A 292 14.10 -1.12 30.64
N ARG A 293 13.34 -1.06 31.76
CA ARG A 293 13.57 -1.95 32.90
C ARG A 293 13.34 -3.43 32.57
N ILE A 294 12.34 -3.73 31.72
CA ILE A 294 12.00 -5.11 31.33
C ILE A 294 13.08 -5.69 30.40
N ILE A 295 13.60 -4.87 29.49
CA ILE A 295 14.64 -5.30 28.53
C ILE A 295 15.96 -5.59 29.23
N ASP A 296 16.33 -4.79 30.24
CA ASP A 296 17.60 -4.89 30.95
C ASP A 296 17.61 -5.99 32.05
N GLN A 297 16.45 -6.45 32.53
CA GLN A 297 16.34 -7.31 33.71
C GLN A 297 15.52 -8.62 33.46
N ILE A 298 15.74 -9.29 32.36
CA ILE A 298 15.04 -10.55 32.03
C ILE A 298 15.15 -11.66 33.09
N PRO A 299 16.19 -11.75 33.95
CA PRO A 299 16.24 -12.76 35.04
C PRO A 299 15.38 -12.44 36.28
N VAL A 300 14.82 -11.21 36.43
CA VAL A 300 14.24 -10.75 37.71
C VAL A 300 12.76 -10.39 37.60
N VAL A 301 12.00 -11.09 36.77
CA VAL A 301 10.56 -10.88 36.59
C VAL A 301 9.76 -11.08 37.89
N GLY A 302 10.26 -11.84 38.86
CA GLY A 302 9.55 -12.12 40.11
C GLY A 302 9.49 -10.95 41.11
N ARG A 303 10.42 -9.98 41.07
CA ARG A 303 10.44 -8.85 42.02
C ARG A 303 9.74 -7.58 41.57
N ILE A 304 9.52 -7.42 40.26
CA ILE A 304 8.77 -6.29 39.70
C ILE A 304 7.27 -6.47 39.92
N LEU A 305 6.81 -7.72 40.12
CA LEU A 305 5.41 -8.08 40.32
C LEU A 305 4.90 -7.90 41.76
N THR A 306 5.80 -7.72 42.74
CA THR A 306 5.41 -7.51 44.14
C THR A 306 5.69 -6.09 44.54
N GLY A 307 4.73 -5.20 44.33
CA GLY A 307 4.61 -3.83 44.77
C GLY A 307 5.57 -3.32 45.86
N GLY A 308 6.72 -2.77 45.43
CA GLY A 308 7.41 -1.80 46.25
C GLY A 308 6.61 -0.50 46.28
N LYS A 309 6.39 0.08 47.44
CA LYS A 309 5.62 1.30 47.71
C LYS A 309 6.08 2.53 46.90
N LYS A 310 5.79 2.57 45.59
CA LYS A 310 5.67 3.79 44.78
C LYS A 310 4.57 3.49 43.75
N GLU A 311 3.39 3.92 44.08
CA GLU A 311 2.18 3.86 43.28
C GLU A 311 2.39 4.65 41.97
N GLY A 312 2.62 3.96 40.88
CA GLY A 312 2.66 4.50 39.52
C GLY A 312 1.96 3.54 38.57
N LEU A 313 1.20 4.08 37.63
CA LEU A 313 0.59 3.31 36.57
C LEU A 313 1.69 2.54 35.80
N LEU A 314 1.63 1.21 35.84
CA LEU A 314 2.60 0.36 35.14
C LEU A 314 2.25 0.16 33.67
N ALA A 315 0.96 0.08 33.37
CA ALA A 315 0.39 -0.03 32.04
C ALA A 315 -1.10 0.25 32.06
N ALA A 316 -1.71 0.40 30.90
CA ALA A 316 -3.16 0.41 30.75
C ALA A 316 -3.56 -0.45 29.57
N GLU A 317 -4.57 -1.27 29.77
CA GLU A 317 -5.28 -1.95 28.71
C GLU A 317 -6.34 -1.01 28.12
N TYR A 318 -6.47 -0.97 26.80
CA TYR A 318 -7.51 -0.23 26.13
C TYR A 318 -8.35 -1.14 25.23
N LEU A 319 -9.62 -0.80 25.09
CA LEU A 319 -10.56 -1.40 24.17
C LEU A 319 -11.18 -0.29 23.32
N ILE A 320 -11.22 -0.50 22.02
CA ILE A 320 -11.93 0.33 21.06
C ILE A 320 -13.04 -0.53 20.45
N SER A 321 -14.30 -0.08 20.61
CA SER A 321 -15.50 -0.74 20.11
C SER A 321 -16.40 0.27 19.38
N GLY A 322 -17.57 -0.16 18.91
CA GLY A 322 -18.48 0.69 18.15
C GLY A 322 -18.24 0.64 16.65
N THR A 323 -18.58 1.70 15.94
CA THR A 323 -18.38 1.82 14.49
C THR A 323 -17.19 2.72 14.17
N ARG A 324 -16.76 2.76 12.90
CA ARG A 324 -15.67 3.67 12.47
C ARG A 324 -16.05 5.15 12.63
N ASP A 325 -17.34 5.47 12.46
CA ASP A 325 -17.84 6.84 12.60
C ASP A 325 -18.03 7.24 14.07
N GLU A 326 -18.42 6.27 14.92
CA GLU A 326 -18.67 6.48 16.35
C GLU A 326 -17.90 5.45 17.19
N PRO A 327 -16.57 5.58 17.29
CA PRO A 327 -15.74 4.67 18.08
C PRO A 327 -15.81 5.02 19.57
N GLU A 328 -15.98 4.00 20.39
CA GLU A 328 -15.98 4.08 21.86
C GLU A 328 -14.66 3.56 22.42
N VAL A 329 -14.04 4.32 23.31
CA VAL A 329 -12.77 3.95 23.97
C VAL A 329 -13.02 3.71 25.45
N SER A 330 -12.64 2.52 25.92
CA SER A 330 -12.55 2.21 27.35
C SER A 330 -11.11 1.88 27.73
N VAL A 331 -10.72 2.25 28.95
CA VAL A 331 -9.36 2.05 29.45
C VAL A 331 -9.41 1.48 30.87
N ASN A 332 -8.63 0.40 31.08
CA ASN A 332 -8.47 -0.24 32.38
C ASN A 332 -7.03 -0.09 32.84
N PRO A 333 -6.76 0.73 33.89
CA PRO A 333 -5.42 0.87 34.45
C PRO A 333 -4.94 -0.44 35.09
N LEU A 334 -3.76 -0.89 34.72
CA LEU A 334 -3.13 -2.10 35.27
C LEU A 334 -2.07 -1.72 36.30
N THR A 335 -2.14 -2.31 37.49
CA THR A 335 -1.14 -2.18 38.54
C THR A 335 -0.09 -3.30 38.50
N ALA A 336 -0.35 -4.38 37.76
CA ALA A 336 0.57 -5.51 37.61
C ALA A 336 0.45 -6.15 36.23
N PHE A 337 1.54 -6.68 35.71
CA PHE A 337 1.59 -7.40 34.43
C PHE A 337 1.49 -8.92 34.63
N THR A 338 0.83 -9.60 33.70
CA THR A 338 0.94 -11.05 33.63
C THR A 338 2.26 -11.45 32.95
N PRO A 339 2.95 -12.54 33.39
CA PRO A 339 4.20 -12.99 32.78
C PRO A 339 4.09 -13.33 31.29
N GLY A 340 2.90 -13.73 30.83
CA GLY A 340 2.64 -14.04 29.40
C GLY A 340 2.68 -12.80 28.52
N PHE A 341 2.10 -11.70 28.97
CA PHE A 341 2.14 -10.40 28.27
C PHE A 341 3.57 -9.89 28.10
N LEU A 342 4.37 -9.88 29.19
CA LEU A 342 5.75 -9.41 29.13
C LEU A 342 6.60 -10.20 28.13
N ARG A 343 6.39 -11.52 28.03
CA ARG A 343 7.06 -12.35 27.03
C ARG A 343 6.64 -11.99 25.60
N ALA A 344 5.35 -11.78 25.34
CA ALA A 344 4.85 -11.38 24.03
C ALA A 344 5.44 -10.03 23.61
N PHE A 345 5.46 -9.07 24.52
CA PHE A 345 6.00 -7.75 24.33
C PHE A 345 7.52 -7.78 24.01
N VAL A 346 8.32 -8.49 24.80
CA VAL A 346 9.77 -8.66 24.56
C VAL A 346 10.06 -9.42 23.26
N LYS A 347 9.25 -10.43 22.92
CA LYS A 347 9.40 -11.17 21.67
C LYS A 347 9.13 -10.28 20.45
N ALA A 348 8.13 -9.40 20.51
CA ALA A 348 7.80 -8.47 19.43
C ALA A 348 8.91 -7.42 19.20
N THR A 349 9.64 -7.01 20.27
CA THR A 349 10.75 -6.05 20.17
C THR A 349 12.04 -6.66 19.61
N ARG A 350 12.22 -7.98 19.73
CA ARG A 350 13.49 -8.69 19.43
C ARG A 350 13.51 -9.44 18.10
N LYS A 351 12.41 -9.60 17.41
CA LYS A 351 12.37 -10.39 16.16
C LYS A 351 13.02 -9.59 15.03
N PRO A 352 14.21 -9.99 14.49
CA PRO A 352 14.73 -9.41 13.25
C PRO A 352 13.77 -9.73 12.10
N LEU A 353 13.70 -8.87 11.10
CA LEU A 353 13.13 -9.22 9.80
C LEU A 353 14.15 -10.14 9.12
N GLU A 354 13.79 -11.40 8.91
CA GLU A 354 14.47 -12.28 7.96
C GLU A 354 14.17 -11.86 6.52
#